data_54c1c8966373de4ae22066fad54e116f
#
_entry.id   54c1c8966373de4ae22066fad54e116f
#
_cell.length_a   1.000
_cell.length_b   1.000
_cell.length_c   1.000
_cell.angle_alpha   90.00
_cell.angle_beta   90.00
_cell.angle_gamma   90.00
#
_symmetry.space_group_name_H-M   'P 1'
#
loop_
_entity.id
_entity.type
_entity.pdbx_description
1 polymer ?
#
loop_
_entity_poly.entity_id
_entity_poly.type
_entity_poly.pdbx_seq_one_letter_code
_entity_poly.pdbx_strand_id
1 'polypeptide(L)'
;MKKTFLKIIGTAILAVLTLTICTQISALPQESFKQEQSNELMKVESSLPREYATSLEGSWNTLVTFRNCRTGAAVSPTFPSMATYMQGGTMQEFGVASGLFRSPGQGVWNYAGGAIFLNSFQFFRFNPDGTYSEKVIVRRQIELHQDNIYNATSSIEFYDANGNLLRRGCSTETATRFP
;
A
#
# COMPACT_ATOMS: atom_id res chain seq x y z
N MET A 1 5.77 -56.78 27.90
CA MET A 1 4.81 -56.92 29.00
C MET A 1 3.68 -55.96 28.70
N LYS A 2 2.53 -56.44 28.21
CA LYS A 2 1.26 -56.72 28.92
C LYS A 2 0.82 -55.45 29.72
N LYS A 3 -0.33 -54.82 29.61
CA LYS A 3 -1.75 -55.25 29.39
C LYS A 3 -2.59 -54.00 29.05
N THR A 4 -3.52 -53.98 28.13
CA THR A 4 -4.89 -54.48 28.05
C THR A 4 -5.98 -53.59 28.72
N PHE A 5 -6.96 -53.22 27.90
CA PHE A 5 -8.42 -53.08 28.10
C PHE A 5 -8.97 -52.01 29.05
N LEU A 6 -9.93 -51.20 28.63
CA LEU A 6 -11.35 -51.56 28.64
C LEU A 6 -12.24 -50.56 27.87
N LYS A 7 -13.16 -51.10 27.09
CA LYS A 7 -14.35 -50.47 26.50
C LYS A 7 -15.34 -50.07 27.59
N ILE A 8 -16.08 -49.00 27.42
CA ILE A 8 -17.48 -48.92 27.85
C ILE A 8 -18.29 -48.15 26.81
N ILE A 9 -19.27 -48.84 26.26
CA ILE A 9 -20.33 -48.38 25.41
C ILE A 9 -21.41 -47.77 26.35
N GLY A 10 -21.93 -46.62 26.00
CA GLY A 10 -23.07 -46.06 26.68
C GLY A 10 -23.95 -45.28 25.70
N THR A 11 -24.88 -46.02 25.10
CA THR A 11 -26.00 -45.51 24.31
C THR A 11 -27.03 -44.87 25.24
N ALA A 12 -27.37 -43.62 25.00
CA ALA A 12 -28.62 -43.06 25.53
C ALA A 12 -29.29 -42.22 24.46
N ILE A 13 -30.33 -42.79 23.91
CA ILE A 13 -31.37 -42.15 23.10
C ILE A 13 -32.18 -41.25 24.02
N LEU A 14 -32.32 -39.98 23.71
CA LEU A 14 -33.42 -39.18 24.27
C LEU A 14 -34.06 -38.31 23.20
N ALA A 15 -35.37 -38.45 23.18
CA ALA A 15 -36.30 -38.04 22.16
C ALA A 15 -36.48 -36.53 22.03
N VAL A 16 -36.75 -36.17 20.82
CA VAL A 16 -37.48 -35.07 20.19
C VAL A 16 -38.55 -34.44 21.10
N LEU A 17 -38.46 -33.12 21.22
CA LEU A 17 -39.63 -32.24 21.36
C LEU A 17 -39.42 -30.97 20.54
N THR A 18 -40.02 -30.99 19.35
CA THR A 18 -40.20 -29.84 18.50
C THR A 18 -41.26 -28.92 19.08
N LEU A 19 -40.87 -27.81 19.65
CA LEU A 19 -41.76 -26.67 19.85
C LEU A 19 -41.56 -25.66 18.73
N THR A 20 -42.46 -25.71 17.77
CA THR A 20 -42.61 -24.69 16.73
C THR A 20 -43.23 -23.45 17.37
N ILE A 21 -42.41 -22.48 17.75
CA ILE A 21 -42.88 -21.13 18.06
C ILE A 21 -42.75 -20.31 16.79
N CYS A 22 -43.86 -20.18 16.08
CA CYS A 22 -44.02 -19.14 15.05
C CYS A 22 -44.08 -17.78 15.73
N THR A 23 -42.93 -17.12 15.88
CA THR A 23 -42.90 -15.68 16.10
C THR A 23 -42.90 -15.00 14.73
N GLN A 24 -44.03 -14.43 14.38
CA GLN A 24 -44.15 -13.46 13.30
C GLN A 24 -43.35 -12.22 13.73
N ILE A 25 -42.09 -12.14 13.26
CA ILE A 25 -41.35 -10.91 13.32
C ILE A 25 -41.84 -10.08 12.13
N SER A 26 -42.64 -9.04 12.44
CA SER A 26 -42.99 -8.01 11.47
C SER A 26 -41.71 -7.43 10.89
N ALA A 27 -41.47 -7.64 9.61
CA ALA A 27 -40.38 -7.06 8.87
C ALA A 27 -40.59 -5.53 8.80
N LEU A 28 -39.88 -4.80 9.61
CA LEU A 28 -39.69 -3.37 9.40
C LEU A 28 -38.76 -3.18 8.18
N PRO A 29 -39.00 -2.21 7.31
CA PRO A 29 -38.19 -1.97 6.12
C PRO A 29 -36.84 -1.36 6.52
N GLN A 30 -35.85 -2.21 6.78
CA GLN A 30 -34.49 -1.78 7.17
C GLN A 30 -33.52 -1.72 5.98
N GLU A 31 -33.99 -1.97 4.77
CA GLU A 31 -33.13 -1.96 3.58
C GLU A 31 -33.01 -0.58 2.91
N SER A 32 -33.95 0.35 3.11
CA SER A 32 -33.89 1.68 2.48
C SER A 32 -32.78 2.56 3.00
N PHE A 33 -32.48 2.51 4.30
CA PHE A 33 -31.50 3.44 4.89
C PHE A 33 -30.04 3.12 4.57
N LYS A 34 -29.71 1.83 4.39
CA LYS A 34 -28.33 1.44 4.04
C LYS A 34 -28.00 1.70 2.57
N GLN A 35 -28.99 1.64 1.71
CA GLN A 35 -28.80 1.84 0.27
C GLN A 35 -28.65 3.31 -0.10
N GLU A 36 -29.35 4.20 0.58
CA GLU A 36 -29.22 5.64 0.41
C GLU A 36 -27.87 6.15 0.90
N GLN A 37 -27.40 5.68 2.05
CA GLN A 37 -26.12 6.10 2.62
C GLN A 37 -24.91 5.56 1.83
N SER A 38 -25.01 4.38 1.24
CA SER A 38 -23.96 3.86 0.34
C SER A 38 -23.95 4.57 -1.01
N ASN A 39 -25.09 5.00 -1.51
CA ASN A 39 -25.19 5.77 -2.74
C ASN A 39 -24.71 7.22 -2.58
N GLU A 40 -24.91 7.84 -1.42
CA GLU A 40 -24.35 9.15 -1.12
C GLU A 40 -22.84 9.12 -0.95
N LEU A 41 -22.29 8.11 -0.27
CA LEU A 41 -20.84 7.91 -0.15
C LEU A 41 -20.20 7.64 -1.52
N MET A 42 -20.83 6.83 -2.37
CA MET A 42 -20.36 6.58 -3.75
C MET A 42 -20.46 7.85 -4.62
N LYS A 43 -21.44 8.71 -4.38
CA LYS A 43 -21.63 9.95 -5.13
C LYS A 43 -20.63 11.04 -4.71
N VAL A 44 -20.21 11.07 -3.45
CA VAL A 44 -19.14 11.97 -2.96
C VAL A 44 -17.78 11.52 -3.47
N GLU A 45 -17.52 10.22 -3.55
CA GLU A 45 -16.27 9.69 -4.11
C GLU A 45 -16.16 9.89 -5.63
N SER A 46 -17.29 9.95 -6.35
CA SER A 46 -17.33 10.21 -7.79
C SER A 46 -17.29 11.72 -8.15
N SER A 47 -17.38 12.61 -7.18
CA SER A 47 -17.39 14.07 -7.40
C SER A 47 -16.01 14.74 -7.31
N LEU A 48 -14.95 13.99 -6.98
CA LEU A 48 -13.59 14.49 -7.14
C LEU A 48 -13.29 14.68 -8.63
N PRO A 49 -12.73 15.84 -9.04
CA PRO A 49 -12.45 16.09 -10.45
C PRO A 49 -11.54 14.99 -10.99
N ARG A 50 -12.08 14.09 -11.78
CA ARG A 50 -11.38 12.95 -12.38
C ARG A 50 -10.16 13.38 -13.18
N GLU A 51 -10.21 14.59 -13.70
CA GLU A 51 -9.17 15.22 -14.51
C GLU A 51 -7.84 15.40 -13.72
N TYR A 52 -7.91 15.77 -12.43
CA TYR A 52 -6.70 15.89 -11.60
C TYR A 52 -6.20 14.53 -11.08
N ALA A 53 -7.09 13.60 -10.80
CA ALA A 53 -6.70 12.29 -10.30
C ALA A 53 -5.93 11.47 -11.34
N THR A 54 -6.19 11.65 -12.63
CA THR A 54 -5.52 10.95 -13.73
C THR A 54 -4.23 11.63 -14.18
N SER A 55 -3.97 12.85 -13.76
CA SER A 55 -2.82 13.63 -14.23
C SER A 55 -1.46 13.06 -13.82
N LEU A 56 -1.37 12.20 -12.78
CA LEU A 56 -0.15 11.51 -12.42
C LEU A 56 0.04 10.17 -13.15
N GLU A 57 -1.02 9.59 -13.72
CA GLU A 57 -0.95 8.31 -14.42
C GLU A 57 0.08 8.34 -15.56
N GLY A 58 0.76 7.21 -15.78
CA GLY A 58 1.79 7.05 -16.79
C GLY A 58 3.17 6.80 -16.21
N SER A 59 4.18 6.83 -17.07
CA SER A 59 5.58 6.56 -16.73
C SER A 59 6.39 7.87 -16.63
N TRP A 60 7.35 7.86 -15.72
CA TRP A 60 8.13 9.03 -15.37
C TRP A 60 9.62 8.68 -15.26
N ASN A 61 10.46 9.51 -15.88
CA ASN A 61 11.90 9.54 -15.62
C ASN A 61 12.15 10.37 -14.38
N THR A 62 12.83 9.83 -13.39
CA THR A 62 13.01 10.47 -12.10
C THR A 62 14.49 10.57 -11.73
N LEU A 63 14.83 11.60 -10.99
CA LEU A 63 16.15 11.85 -10.43
C LEU A 63 16.01 11.94 -8.91
N VAL A 64 16.60 10.98 -8.20
CA VAL A 64 16.48 10.85 -6.75
C VAL A 64 17.77 11.27 -6.06
N THR A 65 17.65 12.04 -4.99
CA THR A 65 18.78 12.45 -4.14
C THR A 65 18.47 12.11 -2.69
N PHE A 66 19.30 11.29 -2.04
CA PHE A 66 19.18 11.09 -0.60
C PHE A 66 19.58 12.33 0.17
N ARG A 67 18.81 12.64 1.22
CA ARG A 67 18.97 13.85 2.04
C ARG A 67 19.18 13.50 3.51
N ASN A 68 19.93 14.33 4.20
CA ASN A 68 19.91 14.35 5.65
C ASN A 68 18.55 14.88 6.11
N CYS A 69 17.79 14.08 6.87
CA CYS A 69 16.41 14.41 7.26
C CYS A 69 16.31 15.67 8.13
N ARG A 70 17.39 16.05 8.82
CA ARG A 70 17.42 17.23 9.71
C ARG A 70 17.82 18.51 8.99
N THR A 71 18.79 18.42 8.09
CA THR A 71 19.40 19.60 7.45
C THR A 71 18.95 19.80 6.00
N GLY A 72 18.37 18.78 5.36
CA GLY A 72 18.04 18.79 3.94
C GLY A 72 19.24 18.64 3.01
N ALA A 73 20.47 18.64 3.52
CA ALA A 73 21.67 18.51 2.72
C ALA A 73 21.72 17.17 1.97
N ALA A 74 22.22 17.19 0.73
CA ALA A 74 22.45 15.96 -0.02
C ALA A 74 23.53 15.09 0.67
N VAL A 75 23.25 13.78 0.80
CA VAL A 75 24.17 12.80 1.42
C VAL A 75 24.68 11.78 0.41
N SER A 76 24.22 11.84 -0.82
CA SER A 76 24.67 11.01 -1.94
C SER A 76 24.61 11.78 -3.25
N PRO A 77 25.33 11.34 -4.30
CA PRO A 77 25.03 11.76 -5.66
C PRO A 77 23.58 11.46 -6.03
N THR A 78 23.03 12.26 -6.92
CA THR A 78 21.73 12.02 -7.53
C THR A 78 21.83 10.83 -8.49
N PHE A 79 20.82 9.98 -8.50
CA PHE A 79 20.75 8.79 -9.35
C PHE A 79 19.41 8.70 -10.09
N PRO A 80 19.40 8.10 -11.29
CA PRO A 80 18.17 7.94 -12.06
C PRO A 80 17.28 6.83 -11.47
N SER A 81 15.97 7.01 -11.66
CA SER A 81 14.94 6.05 -11.34
C SER A 81 13.80 6.18 -12.35
N MET A 82 12.92 5.24 -12.40
CA MET A 82 11.69 5.26 -13.17
C MET A 82 10.51 4.97 -12.26
N ALA A 83 9.42 5.69 -12.43
CA ALA A 83 8.18 5.43 -11.72
C ALA A 83 7.03 5.29 -12.72
N THR A 84 6.15 4.33 -12.52
CA THR A 84 4.92 4.16 -13.31
C THR A 84 3.73 4.16 -12.36
N TYR A 85 2.80 5.08 -12.60
CA TYR A 85 1.54 5.19 -11.85
C TYR A 85 0.42 4.66 -12.73
N MET A 86 -0.23 3.60 -12.28
CA MET A 86 -1.27 2.90 -13.05
C MET A 86 -2.64 3.35 -12.58
N GLN A 87 -3.59 3.34 -13.49
CA GLN A 87 -4.99 3.50 -13.17
C GLN A 87 -5.40 2.50 -12.07
N GLY A 88 -6.24 2.94 -11.13
CA GLY A 88 -6.65 2.10 -10.01
C GLY A 88 -5.72 2.18 -8.79
N GLY A 89 -4.73 3.11 -8.80
CA GLY A 89 -3.96 3.46 -7.60
C GLY A 89 -2.77 2.56 -7.29
N THR A 90 -2.34 1.68 -8.22
CA THR A 90 -1.09 0.91 -8.07
C THR A 90 0.09 1.62 -8.73
N MET A 91 1.31 1.32 -8.29
CA MET A 91 2.51 1.91 -8.86
C MET A 91 3.70 0.95 -8.82
N GLN A 92 4.64 1.17 -9.73
CA GLN A 92 5.95 0.52 -9.73
C GLN A 92 7.06 1.57 -9.75
N GLU A 93 8.22 1.21 -9.21
CA GLU A 93 9.41 2.05 -9.22
C GLU A 93 10.66 1.20 -9.37
N PHE A 94 11.64 1.72 -10.10
CA PHE A 94 12.94 1.09 -10.24
C PHE A 94 14.05 2.14 -10.28
N GLY A 95 14.88 2.18 -9.24
CA GLY A 95 16.02 3.08 -9.13
C GLY A 95 17.36 2.34 -9.23
N VAL A 96 18.33 2.97 -9.87
CA VAL A 96 19.67 2.42 -10.14
C VAL A 96 20.74 3.13 -9.32
N ALA A 97 20.58 3.23 -8.02
CA ALA A 97 21.64 3.74 -7.17
C ALA A 97 22.84 2.78 -7.18
N SER A 98 24.05 3.35 -7.34
CA SER A 98 25.29 2.58 -7.38
C SER A 98 25.46 1.65 -6.16
N GLY A 99 25.80 0.40 -6.39
CA GLY A 99 26.04 -0.60 -5.34
C GLY A 99 24.79 -1.10 -4.61
N LEU A 100 23.60 -0.78 -5.09
CA LEU A 100 22.36 -1.27 -4.51
C LEU A 100 21.80 -2.46 -5.31
N PHE A 101 21.92 -3.64 -4.75
CA PHE A 101 21.19 -4.81 -5.23
C PHE A 101 19.78 -4.75 -4.64
N ARG A 102 18.77 -4.49 -5.48
CA ARG A 102 17.38 -4.36 -5.04
C ARG A 102 16.39 -4.92 -6.04
N SER A 103 15.21 -5.31 -5.56
CA SER A 103 14.08 -5.60 -6.42
C SER A 103 13.45 -4.30 -6.97
N PRO A 104 12.60 -4.38 -8.01
CA PRO A 104 11.64 -3.32 -8.30
C PRO A 104 10.80 -2.98 -7.06
N GLY A 105 10.43 -1.71 -6.93
CA GLY A 105 9.48 -1.25 -5.93
C GLY A 105 8.05 -1.44 -6.41
N GLN A 106 7.15 -1.86 -5.52
CA GLN A 106 5.73 -2.00 -5.79
C GLN A 106 4.93 -1.31 -4.68
N GLY A 107 3.84 -0.66 -5.04
CA GLY A 107 3.06 0.07 -4.07
C GLY A 107 1.76 0.65 -4.61
N VAL A 108 1.27 1.62 -3.87
CA VAL A 108 0.01 2.30 -4.14
C VAL A 108 0.19 3.81 -4.17
N TRP A 109 -0.71 4.48 -4.85
CA TRP A 109 -0.77 5.93 -4.90
C TRP A 109 -2.21 6.42 -4.87
N ASN A 110 -2.41 7.65 -4.43
CA ASN A 110 -3.72 8.30 -4.42
C ASN A 110 -3.58 9.82 -4.59
N TYR A 111 -4.63 10.41 -5.13
CA TYR A 111 -4.79 11.86 -5.19
C TYR A 111 -5.14 12.40 -3.80
N ALA A 112 -4.45 13.47 -3.37
CA ALA A 112 -4.64 14.07 -2.05
C ALA A 112 -5.28 15.47 -2.11
N GLY A 113 -5.48 16.00 -3.32
CA GLY A 113 -6.10 17.32 -3.55
C GLY A 113 -5.14 18.33 -4.16
N GLY A 114 -5.65 19.26 -4.94
CA GLY A 114 -4.85 20.27 -5.63
C GLY A 114 -3.84 19.64 -6.59
N ALA A 115 -2.57 19.97 -6.42
CA ALA A 115 -1.47 19.35 -7.18
C ALA A 115 -0.78 18.21 -6.42
N ILE A 116 -1.35 17.74 -5.29
CA ILE A 116 -0.69 16.83 -4.37
C ILE A 116 -1.18 15.40 -4.57
N PHE A 117 -0.22 14.47 -4.64
CA PHE A 117 -0.42 13.03 -4.63
C PHE A 117 0.43 12.41 -3.54
N LEU A 118 -0.06 11.31 -2.98
CA LEU A 118 0.68 10.50 -2.02
C LEU A 118 0.94 9.13 -2.61
N ASN A 119 2.13 8.60 -2.40
CA ASN A 119 2.39 7.21 -2.68
C ASN A 119 3.15 6.52 -1.54
N SER A 120 3.01 5.21 -1.50
CA SER A 120 3.80 4.35 -0.62
C SER A 120 4.17 3.10 -1.39
N PHE A 121 5.44 2.76 -1.42
CA PHE A 121 5.92 1.55 -2.07
C PHE A 121 7.01 0.90 -1.24
N GLN A 122 7.24 -0.39 -1.50
CA GLN A 122 8.29 -1.16 -0.86
C GLN A 122 9.13 -1.92 -1.88
N PHE A 123 10.37 -2.20 -1.52
CA PHE A 123 11.27 -3.07 -2.25
C PHE A 123 12.17 -3.83 -1.29
N PHE A 124 12.81 -4.88 -1.80
CA PHE A 124 13.78 -5.68 -1.06
C PHE A 124 15.19 -5.34 -1.50
N ARG A 125 16.11 -5.29 -0.54
CA ARG A 125 17.54 -5.16 -0.80
C ARG A 125 18.21 -6.50 -0.54
N PHE A 126 19.27 -6.73 -1.29
CA PHE A 126 20.06 -7.95 -1.24
C PHE A 126 21.52 -7.62 -0.96
N ASN A 127 22.22 -8.55 -0.34
CA ASN A 127 23.67 -8.54 -0.22
C ASN A 127 24.31 -8.83 -1.58
N PRO A 128 25.63 -8.57 -1.75
CA PRO A 128 26.33 -8.88 -3.00
C PRO A 128 26.27 -10.36 -3.41
N ASP A 129 26.08 -11.27 -2.46
CA ASP A 129 25.91 -12.71 -2.68
C ASP A 129 24.47 -13.12 -3.07
N GLY A 130 23.56 -12.15 -3.20
CA GLY A 130 22.16 -12.38 -3.54
C GLY A 130 21.26 -12.76 -2.37
N THR A 131 21.78 -12.88 -1.15
CA THR A 131 20.95 -13.14 0.03
C THR A 131 20.14 -11.92 0.42
N TYR A 132 18.96 -12.15 0.99
CA TYR A 132 18.08 -11.08 1.47
C TYR A 132 18.75 -10.26 2.59
N SER A 133 18.69 -8.96 2.49
CA SER A 133 19.28 -8.03 3.45
C SER A 133 18.21 -7.29 4.27
N GLU A 134 17.37 -6.52 3.61
CA GLU A 134 16.41 -5.65 4.28
C GLU A 134 15.21 -5.32 3.38
N LYS A 135 14.08 -5.00 4.00
CA LYS A 135 12.93 -4.41 3.35
C LYS A 135 12.99 -2.90 3.51
N VAL A 136 12.71 -2.18 2.46
CA VAL A 136 12.64 -0.71 2.46
C VAL A 136 11.23 -0.29 2.12
N ILE A 137 10.68 0.63 2.92
CA ILE A 137 9.39 1.28 2.67
C ILE A 137 9.65 2.76 2.43
N VAL A 138 9.14 3.27 1.32
CA VAL A 138 9.20 4.68 0.94
C VAL A 138 7.80 5.26 0.95
N ARG A 139 7.61 6.37 1.66
CA ARG A 139 6.38 7.17 1.60
C ARG A 139 6.72 8.52 1.02
N ARG A 140 5.99 8.91 0.00
CA ARG A 140 6.31 10.06 -0.84
C ARG A 140 5.11 10.98 -0.95
N GLN A 141 5.37 12.28 -0.82
CA GLN A 141 4.46 13.32 -1.24
C GLN A 141 4.98 13.91 -2.55
N ILE A 142 4.13 13.92 -3.54
CA ILE A 142 4.39 14.41 -4.90
C ILE A 142 3.63 15.71 -5.08
N GLU A 143 4.30 16.71 -5.64
CA GLU A 143 3.68 17.95 -6.11
C GLU A 143 3.85 18.03 -7.63
N LEU A 144 2.73 17.92 -8.35
CA LEU A 144 2.70 17.97 -9.80
C LEU A 144 2.75 19.44 -10.25
N HIS A 145 3.76 19.76 -11.10
CA HIS A 145 3.91 21.08 -11.70
C HIS A 145 3.72 20.94 -13.20
N GLN A 146 2.66 21.50 -13.74
CA GLN A 146 2.30 21.26 -15.14
C GLN A 146 2.18 19.75 -15.42
N ASP A 147 1.62 19.35 -16.52
CA ASP A 147 1.27 17.95 -16.79
C ASP A 147 2.48 17.00 -16.95
N ASN A 148 3.70 17.53 -17.01
CA ASN A 148 4.90 16.78 -17.40
C ASN A 148 6.07 16.86 -16.41
N ILE A 149 5.91 17.52 -15.28
CA ILE A 149 6.97 17.69 -14.28
C ILE A 149 6.37 17.53 -12.88
N TYR A 150 7.04 16.78 -12.00
CA TYR A 150 6.74 16.82 -10.58
C TYR A 150 7.99 16.92 -9.72
N ASN A 151 7.83 17.44 -8.51
CA ASN A 151 8.78 17.33 -7.42
C ASN A 151 8.20 16.42 -6.33
N ALA A 152 9.09 15.74 -5.60
CA ALA A 152 8.63 14.94 -4.48
C ALA A 152 9.61 14.94 -3.31
N THR A 153 9.04 14.74 -2.11
CA THR A 153 9.78 14.50 -0.87
C THR A 153 9.37 13.15 -0.31
N SER A 154 10.34 12.43 0.29
CA SER A 154 10.06 11.09 0.80
C SER A 154 10.66 10.87 2.17
N SER A 155 9.92 10.12 3.00
CA SER A 155 10.43 9.42 4.17
C SER A 155 10.71 7.97 3.81
N ILE A 156 11.81 7.42 4.32
CA ILE A 156 12.29 6.07 4.02
C ILE A 156 12.49 5.32 5.32
N GLU A 157 12.00 4.10 5.42
CA GLU A 157 12.17 3.21 6.55
C GLU A 157 12.82 1.90 6.11
N PHE A 158 13.82 1.44 6.86
CA PHE A 158 14.58 0.23 6.57
C PHE A 158 14.33 -0.79 7.69
N TYR A 159 13.95 -2.01 7.32
CA TYR A 159 13.58 -3.08 8.24
C TYR A 159 14.43 -4.32 8.00
N ASP A 160 14.85 -4.98 9.08
CA ASP A 160 15.52 -6.28 9.00
C ASP A 160 14.57 -7.41 8.60
N ALA A 161 15.09 -8.64 8.52
CA ALA A 161 14.33 -9.83 8.17
C ALA A 161 13.24 -10.19 9.21
N ASN A 162 13.37 -9.72 10.44
CA ASN A 162 12.42 -9.93 11.54
C ASN A 162 11.35 -8.84 11.60
N GLY A 163 11.44 -7.80 10.76
CA GLY A 163 10.52 -6.68 10.74
C GLY A 163 10.87 -5.56 11.73
N ASN A 164 12.06 -5.56 12.33
CA ASN A 164 12.51 -4.48 13.21
C ASN A 164 12.99 -3.30 12.37
N LEU A 165 12.60 -2.09 12.78
CA LEU A 165 13.08 -0.87 12.15
C LEU A 165 14.57 -0.64 12.48
N LEU A 166 15.40 -0.63 11.45
CA LEU A 166 16.85 -0.41 11.57
C LEU A 166 17.22 1.07 11.55
N ARG A 167 16.65 1.83 10.61
CA ARG A 167 16.96 3.25 10.40
C ARG A 167 15.90 3.94 9.57
N ARG A 168 15.96 5.27 9.56
CA ARG A 168 15.15 6.14 8.69
C ARG A 168 16.05 6.96 7.78
N GLY A 169 15.49 7.37 6.64
CA GLY A 169 16.13 8.22 5.65
C GLY A 169 15.14 9.19 5.03
N CYS A 170 15.67 10.13 4.26
CA CYS A 170 14.89 11.09 3.50
C CYS A 170 15.45 11.21 2.08
N SER A 171 14.59 11.54 1.11
CA SER A 171 15.02 11.88 -0.24
C SER A 171 14.15 12.97 -0.84
N THR A 172 14.69 13.61 -1.87
CA THR A 172 13.94 14.45 -2.80
C THR A 172 14.03 13.83 -4.19
N GLU A 173 13.03 14.13 -5.00
CA GLU A 173 12.94 13.64 -6.37
C GLU A 173 12.44 14.75 -7.28
N THR A 174 12.99 14.82 -8.46
CA THR A 174 12.46 15.58 -9.60
C THR A 174 12.14 14.60 -10.71
N ALA A 175 11.05 14.83 -11.43
CA ALA A 175 10.62 13.91 -12.47
C ALA A 175 10.10 14.65 -13.69
N THR A 176 10.31 14.01 -14.85
CA THR A 176 9.70 14.39 -16.12
C THR A 176 8.95 13.22 -16.69
N ARG A 177 7.82 13.50 -17.34
CA ARG A 177 7.02 12.44 -17.98
C ARG A 177 7.86 11.74 -19.05
N PHE A 178 7.76 10.41 -19.09
CA PHE A 178 8.34 9.63 -20.18
C PHE A 178 7.52 9.88 -21.46
N PRO A 179 8.16 10.17 -22.62
CA PRO A 179 7.47 10.44 -23.88
C PRO A 179 6.58 9.31 -24.36
#